data_f5d994509bc61c7e100ed7f77b7fa338
#
_entry.id   f5d994509bc61c7e100ed7f77b7fa338
#
_cell.length_a   1.000
_cell.length_b   1.000
_cell.length_c   1.000
_cell.angle_alpha   90.00
_cell.angle_beta   90.00
_cell.angle_gamma   90.00
#
_symmetry.space_group_name_H-M   'P 1'
#
loop_
_entity.id
_entity.type
_entity.pdbx_description
1 polymer ?
#
loop_
_entity_poly.entity_id
_entity_poly.type
_entity_poly.pdbx_seq_one_letter_code
_entity_poly.pdbx_strand_id
1 'polypeptide(L)'
;MSDSRAAAPAETRHSRIAALAKIGTCRTPSFSPDGAFAAFVSDLSGTPQVWQVSAVGGWPDQVTAFDDPVIAVRWSPKGDWLAVSVAPGGGLNQAIFVVRPDGSGLRRLTEEGPVTNELGPWSRDGRFLAITSNRRDPASLDCYTVEVGKWDWRPLTASPGDAAVYDFLPDAARAVVHRSPHRGDADLFLVERQTMRETLLTPHAGPANIRNARVSGQGDRVFFPSNLDREFCALCAIRLDPAGMPGPVEFVRDHPGADLDDLDVSRDGQRAALLWNAEGKSELEIVDLPSGDLVVRPELPAEIAMDPTFSPDGRSLALTCTGAAAPVDIWSLEIETAAWRSLTRSPHAGVALGDLVRPELVRFPAADNLPLSAWLYLPRDFERPGPTVLSFHGGPEGQERPYFSYLYQALVEAGIAVLAPNVRGSAGFGKTFVHLDDGPLRVGAVRDILSCVGYATGTSIADPRRIGIMGGSYGGYMTMAGLTEFPSDFAAGADYFGIVNFETFFAHCEPWMAAISKVEYGDPETQRDLLRGLSPIHKIDRVTAATLVLHGANDTNVPVVEAEQIVASLRARNVPVEYVLFPDEGHGFVKERNRIQAAQATVDWFSKYLNSKTPGALQ
;
A
#
# COMPACT_ATOMS: atom_id res chain seq x y z
N MET A 1 26.24 5.88 40.22
CA MET A 1 26.94 4.96 39.31
C MET A 1 26.26 5.08 37.96
N SER A 2 26.85 5.89 37.08
CA SER A 2 26.33 6.14 35.72
C SER A 2 26.81 4.99 34.83
N ASP A 3 25.95 4.01 34.64
CA ASP A 3 26.17 2.96 33.63
C ASP A 3 25.84 3.56 32.25
N SER A 4 26.86 4.15 31.61
CA SER A 4 26.75 4.54 30.20
C SER A 4 26.70 3.26 29.38
N ARG A 5 25.50 2.82 29.03
CA ARG A 5 25.34 1.74 28.03
C ARG A 5 25.99 2.21 26.73
N ALA A 6 27.18 1.74 26.47
CA ALA A 6 27.83 1.87 25.17
C ALA A 6 26.91 1.27 24.09
N ALA A 7 26.80 1.95 22.95
CA ALA A 7 26.06 1.40 21.80
C ALA A 7 26.54 -0.04 21.53
N ALA A 8 25.60 -0.94 21.27
CA ALA A 8 25.91 -2.34 20.98
C ALA A 8 26.92 -2.44 19.82
N PRO A 9 27.88 -3.38 19.87
CA PRO A 9 28.81 -3.60 18.76
C PRO A 9 28.07 -3.77 17.43
N ALA A 10 28.64 -3.29 16.33
CA ALA A 10 28.01 -3.31 15.01
C ALA A 10 27.50 -4.70 14.59
N GLU A 11 28.26 -5.76 14.88
CA GLU A 11 27.83 -7.15 14.62
C GLU A 11 26.56 -7.54 15.38
N THR A 12 26.44 -7.16 16.66
CA THR A 12 25.24 -7.41 17.46
C THR A 12 24.04 -6.64 16.91
N ARG A 13 24.26 -5.36 16.49
CA ARG A 13 23.23 -4.53 15.87
C ARG A 13 22.75 -5.10 14.53
N HIS A 14 23.67 -5.51 13.64
CA HIS A 14 23.32 -6.11 12.36
C HIS A 14 22.57 -7.43 12.52
N SER A 15 22.95 -8.27 13.49
CA SER A 15 22.21 -9.49 13.80
C SER A 15 20.77 -9.19 14.26
N ARG A 16 20.60 -8.13 15.05
CA ARG A 16 19.26 -7.71 15.52
C ARG A 16 18.41 -7.12 14.40
N ILE A 17 18.97 -6.27 13.54
CA ILE A 17 18.30 -5.75 12.34
C ILE A 17 17.87 -6.91 11.43
N ALA A 18 18.76 -7.88 11.21
CA ALA A 18 18.44 -9.06 10.43
C ALA A 18 17.28 -9.87 11.05
N ALA A 19 17.25 -10.03 12.38
CA ALA A 19 16.16 -10.71 13.06
C ALA A 19 14.83 -9.97 12.88
N LEU A 20 14.80 -8.64 13.02
CA LEU A 20 13.60 -7.83 12.78
C LEU A 20 13.11 -7.94 11.33
N ALA A 21 14.02 -7.86 10.35
CA ALA A 21 13.68 -7.96 8.92
C ALA A 21 13.26 -9.38 8.48
N LYS A 22 13.53 -10.40 9.30
CA LYS A 22 13.10 -11.79 9.12
C LYS A 22 11.75 -12.12 9.78
N ILE A 23 11.15 -11.18 10.49
CA ILE A 23 9.77 -11.38 10.95
C ILE A 23 8.90 -11.55 9.71
N GLY A 24 8.24 -12.71 9.63
CA GLY A 24 7.49 -13.12 8.46
C GLY A 24 6.16 -12.39 8.30
N THR A 25 5.54 -12.58 7.14
CA THR A 25 4.23 -12.02 6.80
C THR A 25 3.30 -13.08 6.22
N CYS A 26 2.01 -13.02 6.59
CA CYS A 26 0.93 -13.80 5.99
C CYS A 26 -0.22 -12.85 5.64
N ARG A 27 -0.67 -12.83 4.37
CA ARG A 27 -1.63 -11.82 3.88
C ARG A 27 -2.53 -12.35 2.76
N THR A 28 -3.55 -11.58 2.40
CA THR A 28 -4.48 -11.86 1.29
C THR A 28 -5.15 -13.24 1.39
N PRO A 29 -5.96 -13.50 2.44
CA PRO A 29 -6.63 -14.78 2.60
C PRO A 29 -7.68 -15.02 1.50
N SER A 30 -7.80 -16.29 1.06
CA SER A 30 -8.85 -16.73 0.15
C SER A 30 -9.32 -18.13 0.56
N PHE A 31 -10.60 -18.27 0.93
CA PHE A 31 -11.14 -19.56 1.34
C PHE A 31 -11.36 -20.52 0.17
N SER A 32 -11.16 -21.81 0.42
CA SER A 32 -11.67 -22.87 -0.45
C SER A 32 -13.19 -22.86 -0.48
N PRO A 33 -13.84 -23.33 -1.58
CA PRO A 33 -15.30 -23.26 -1.69
C PRO A 33 -16.08 -24.08 -0.67
N ASP A 34 -15.44 -25.10 -0.08
CA ASP A 34 -15.98 -25.91 1.02
C ASP A 34 -15.69 -25.33 2.41
N GLY A 35 -14.94 -24.22 2.46
CA GLY A 35 -14.54 -23.56 3.71
C GLY A 35 -13.51 -24.32 4.54
N ALA A 36 -12.93 -25.43 4.02
CA ALA A 36 -12.03 -26.28 4.78
C ALA A 36 -10.59 -25.70 4.86
N PHE A 37 -10.19 -24.91 3.88
CA PHE A 37 -8.85 -24.32 3.78
C PHE A 37 -8.92 -22.82 3.49
N ALA A 38 -7.83 -22.12 3.84
CA ALA A 38 -7.53 -20.76 3.41
C ALA A 38 -6.18 -20.77 2.68
N ALA A 39 -6.15 -20.29 1.43
CA ALA A 39 -4.92 -19.97 0.72
C ALA A 39 -4.51 -18.53 1.05
N PHE A 40 -3.21 -18.26 1.06
CA PHE A 40 -2.66 -16.95 1.40
C PHE A 40 -1.26 -16.76 0.82
N VAL A 41 -0.77 -15.54 0.82
CA VAL A 41 0.60 -15.22 0.42
C VAL A 41 1.46 -15.07 1.68
N SER A 42 2.61 -15.76 1.71
CA SER A 42 3.58 -15.65 2.80
C SER A 42 5.02 -15.73 2.31
N ASP A 43 5.91 -14.97 2.97
CA ASP A 43 7.35 -14.98 2.78
C ASP A 43 8.10 -16.00 3.68
N LEU A 44 7.39 -16.98 4.19
CA LEU A 44 7.92 -18.03 5.08
C LEU A 44 9.12 -18.79 4.47
N SER A 45 9.20 -18.88 3.14
CA SER A 45 10.34 -19.44 2.39
C SER A 45 11.38 -18.41 1.95
N GLY A 46 11.32 -17.15 2.44
CA GLY A 46 12.25 -16.07 2.10
C GLY A 46 11.83 -15.20 0.90
N THR A 47 10.97 -15.72 0.03
CA THR A 47 10.31 -15.00 -1.08
C THR A 47 8.82 -15.26 -0.98
N PRO A 48 7.93 -14.26 -1.12
CA PRO A 48 6.49 -14.45 -1.04
C PRO A 48 5.98 -15.53 -2.01
N GLN A 49 5.27 -16.53 -1.49
CA GLN A 49 4.70 -17.66 -2.21
C GLN A 49 3.25 -17.90 -1.78
N VAL A 50 2.51 -18.72 -2.56
CA VAL A 50 1.20 -19.21 -2.11
C VAL A 50 1.40 -20.35 -1.12
N TRP A 51 0.72 -20.22 0.00
CA TRP A 51 0.58 -21.23 1.06
C TRP A 51 -0.89 -21.49 1.29
N GLN A 52 -1.21 -22.63 1.88
CA GLN A 52 -2.57 -22.95 2.35
C GLN A 52 -2.52 -23.54 3.75
N VAL A 53 -3.56 -23.25 4.52
CA VAL A 53 -3.73 -23.79 5.88
C VAL A 53 -5.18 -24.21 6.08
N SER A 54 -5.44 -25.17 6.95
CA SER A 54 -6.80 -25.50 7.37
C SER A 54 -7.50 -24.27 7.96
N ALA A 55 -8.78 -24.07 7.67
CA ALA A 55 -9.58 -22.97 8.22
C ALA A 55 -9.71 -23.00 9.76
N VAL A 56 -9.32 -24.10 10.40
CA VAL A 56 -9.20 -24.20 11.87
C VAL A 56 -7.78 -23.94 12.39
N GLY A 57 -6.86 -23.55 11.49
CA GLY A 57 -5.44 -23.34 11.79
C GLY A 57 -4.62 -24.64 11.67
N GLY A 58 -3.32 -24.54 11.89
CA GLY A 58 -2.38 -25.65 11.79
C GLY A 58 -1.07 -25.26 11.12
N TRP A 59 -0.30 -26.24 10.66
CA TRP A 59 0.91 -26.00 9.88
C TRP A 59 0.53 -25.76 8.41
N PRO A 60 1.01 -24.69 7.76
CA PRO A 60 0.68 -24.40 6.37
C PRO A 60 1.50 -25.26 5.39
N ASP A 61 0.89 -25.60 4.25
CA ASP A 61 1.53 -26.24 3.13
C ASP A 61 1.86 -25.22 2.03
N GLN A 62 3.09 -25.27 1.49
CA GLN A 62 3.51 -24.41 0.38
C GLN A 62 2.97 -24.95 -0.95
N VAL A 63 2.28 -24.13 -1.72
CA VAL A 63 1.67 -24.49 -3.01
C VAL A 63 2.53 -24.10 -4.19
N THR A 64 3.24 -22.94 -4.11
CA THR A 64 4.09 -22.44 -5.21
C THR A 64 5.53 -22.25 -4.79
N ALA A 65 6.46 -22.28 -5.78
CA ALA A 65 7.89 -22.07 -5.56
C ALA A 65 8.49 -21.29 -6.73
N PHE A 66 8.02 -20.04 -6.92
CA PHE A 66 8.57 -19.14 -7.93
C PHE A 66 9.85 -18.46 -7.41
N ASP A 67 10.75 -18.09 -8.34
CA ASP A 67 11.92 -17.26 -8.01
C ASP A 67 11.52 -15.80 -7.67
N ASP A 68 10.39 -15.36 -8.22
CA ASP A 68 9.83 -14.02 -8.04
C ASP A 68 8.68 -14.00 -7.04
N PRO A 69 8.39 -12.85 -6.42
CA PRO A 69 7.38 -12.76 -5.38
C PRO A 69 5.96 -12.91 -5.93
N VAL A 70 5.17 -13.72 -5.22
CA VAL A 70 3.72 -13.76 -5.38
C VAL A 70 3.10 -12.53 -4.71
N ILE A 71 2.17 -11.88 -5.42
CA ILE A 71 1.49 -10.67 -4.95
C ILE A 71 0.10 -11.00 -4.40
N ALA A 72 -0.67 -11.85 -5.08
CA ALA A 72 -2.04 -12.18 -4.73
C ALA A 72 -2.38 -13.63 -5.07
N VAL A 73 -3.37 -14.16 -4.36
CA VAL A 73 -3.98 -15.48 -4.63
C VAL A 73 -5.49 -15.40 -4.52
N ARG A 74 -6.21 -16.08 -5.40
CA ARG A 74 -7.67 -16.21 -5.36
C ARG A 74 -8.10 -17.64 -5.65
N TRP A 75 -8.83 -18.24 -4.75
CA TRP A 75 -9.38 -19.60 -4.94
C TRP A 75 -10.55 -19.58 -5.92
N SER A 76 -10.56 -20.51 -6.87
CA SER A 76 -11.71 -20.71 -7.77
C SER A 76 -12.94 -21.18 -6.99
N PRO A 77 -14.15 -20.66 -7.28
CA PRO A 77 -15.38 -21.12 -6.64
C PRO A 77 -15.72 -22.59 -6.85
N LYS A 78 -15.03 -23.28 -7.79
CA LYS A 78 -15.13 -24.74 -8.01
C LYS A 78 -14.13 -25.56 -7.20
N GLY A 79 -13.13 -24.91 -6.59
CA GLY A 79 -12.11 -25.58 -5.82
C GLY A 79 -10.99 -26.22 -6.62
N ASP A 80 -11.05 -26.15 -7.94
CA ASP A 80 -10.12 -26.83 -8.85
C ASP A 80 -8.84 -26.04 -9.16
N TRP A 81 -8.85 -24.72 -8.96
CA TRP A 81 -7.75 -23.81 -9.26
C TRP A 81 -7.54 -22.73 -8.21
N LEU A 82 -6.29 -22.33 -8.05
CA LEU A 82 -5.85 -21.07 -7.45
C LEU A 82 -5.34 -20.18 -8.59
N ALA A 83 -5.88 -18.97 -8.70
CA ALA A 83 -5.29 -17.94 -9.57
C ALA A 83 -4.25 -17.15 -8.76
N VAL A 84 -3.10 -16.90 -9.37
CA VAL A 84 -1.91 -16.36 -8.70
C VAL A 84 -1.32 -15.24 -9.55
N SER A 85 -1.01 -14.12 -8.91
CA SER A 85 -0.27 -13.02 -9.51
C SER A 85 1.18 -13.05 -9.01
N VAL A 86 2.14 -13.01 -9.93
CA VAL A 86 3.58 -13.02 -9.66
C VAL A 86 4.19 -11.75 -10.25
N ALA A 87 5.11 -11.10 -9.54
CA ALA A 87 5.81 -9.90 -10.00
C ALA A 87 7.25 -10.23 -10.45
N PRO A 88 7.50 -10.50 -11.75
CA PRO A 88 8.83 -10.77 -12.26
C PRO A 88 9.80 -9.61 -11.94
N GLY A 89 10.93 -9.94 -11.32
CA GLY A 89 11.89 -8.93 -10.87
C GLY A 89 11.37 -7.93 -9.83
N GLY A 90 10.19 -8.16 -9.25
CA GLY A 90 9.56 -7.23 -8.29
C GLY A 90 8.87 -6.02 -8.92
N GLY A 91 8.78 -5.93 -10.26
CA GLY A 91 8.16 -4.81 -10.99
C GLY A 91 6.63 -4.88 -11.07
N LEU A 92 6.02 -3.87 -11.71
CA LEU A 92 4.56 -3.78 -11.90
C LEU A 92 4.05 -4.72 -13.02
N ASN A 93 4.92 -5.21 -13.90
CA ASN A 93 4.56 -6.09 -15.01
C ASN A 93 4.28 -7.51 -14.50
N GLN A 94 3.14 -7.66 -13.80
CA GLN A 94 2.78 -8.92 -13.18
C GLN A 94 2.40 -9.99 -14.21
N ALA A 95 2.70 -11.23 -13.90
CA ALA A 95 2.29 -12.40 -14.65
C ALA A 95 1.21 -13.17 -13.89
N ILE A 96 0.13 -13.55 -14.58
CA ILE A 96 -0.98 -14.30 -13.98
C ILE A 96 -0.82 -15.79 -14.32
N PHE A 97 -0.94 -16.61 -13.28
CA PHE A 97 -0.89 -18.07 -13.35
C PHE A 97 -2.14 -18.68 -12.73
N VAL A 98 -2.39 -19.92 -13.09
CA VAL A 98 -3.29 -20.81 -12.33
C VAL A 98 -2.51 -22.06 -11.93
N VAL A 99 -2.84 -22.58 -10.75
CA VAL A 99 -2.23 -23.79 -10.20
C VAL A 99 -3.31 -24.56 -9.45
N ARG A 100 -3.24 -25.89 -9.39
CA ARG A 100 -4.15 -26.69 -8.56
C ARG A 100 -3.79 -26.52 -7.08
N PRO A 101 -4.74 -26.72 -6.15
CA PRO A 101 -4.46 -26.59 -4.72
C PRO A 101 -3.36 -27.56 -4.20
N ASP A 102 -3.13 -28.66 -4.90
CA ASP A 102 -2.04 -29.60 -4.61
C ASP A 102 -0.67 -29.21 -5.20
N GLY A 103 -0.57 -28.01 -5.82
CA GLY A 103 0.63 -27.51 -6.48
C GLY A 103 0.84 -28.02 -7.90
N SER A 104 0.03 -28.96 -8.40
CA SER A 104 0.15 -29.50 -9.75
C SER A 104 -0.50 -28.58 -10.80
N GLY A 105 -0.23 -28.84 -12.09
CA GLY A 105 -0.92 -28.20 -13.20
C GLY A 105 -0.65 -26.70 -13.35
N LEU A 106 0.49 -26.21 -12.86
CA LEU A 106 0.89 -24.80 -13.01
C LEU A 106 0.83 -24.37 -14.47
N ARG A 107 0.10 -23.28 -14.72
CA ARG A 107 -0.09 -22.73 -16.06
C ARG A 107 -0.03 -21.21 -16.03
N ARG A 108 0.82 -20.63 -16.88
CA ARG A 108 0.83 -19.19 -17.14
C ARG A 108 -0.30 -18.82 -18.09
N LEU A 109 -1.04 -17.75 -17.75
CA LEU A 109 -2.14 -17.22 -18.57
C LEU A 109 -1.73 -16.00 -19.38
N THR A 110 -0.75 -15.24 -18.92
CA THR A 110 -0.25 -14.02 -19.56
C THR A 110 0.98 -14.29 -20.43
N GLU A 111 1.18 -13.47 -21.45
CA GLU A 111 2.40 -13.48 -22.26
C GLU A 111 3.60 -12.93 -21.47
N GLU A 112 4.81 -13.24 -21.92
CA GLU A 112 6.02 -12.60 -21.41
C GLU A 112 6.22 -11.24 -22.04
N GLY A 113 6.78 -10.31 -21.28
CA GLY A 113 7.09 -8.98 -21.79
C GLY A 113 6.68 -7.86 -20.85
N PRO A 114 6.88 -6.61 -21.27
CA PRO A 114 6.57 -5.42 -20.47
C PRO A 114 5.07 -5.10 -20.51
N VAL A 115 4.26 -6.03 -20.02
CA VAL A 115 2.79 -5.91 -19.98
C VAL A 115 2.35 -5.98 -18.52
N THR A 116 1.73 -4.92 -18.04
CA THR A 116 1.10 -4.89 -16.72
C THR A 116 -0.16 -5.73 -16.76
N ASN A 117 -0.28 -6.66 -15.84
CA ASN A 117 -1.49 -7.45 -15.64
C ASN A 117 -1.83 -7.48 -14.15
N GLU A 118 -3.12 -7.47 -13.84
CA GLU A 118 -3.63 -7.55 -12.48
C GLU A 118 -4.68 -8.66 -12.36
N LEU A 119 -4.64 -9.36 -11.22
CA LEU A 119 -5.53 -10.46 -10.93
C LEU A 119 -6.88 -9.94 -10.44
N GLY A 120 -7.93 -10.11 -11.24
CA GLY A 120 -9.31 -9.82 -10.89
C GLY A 120 -10.05 -10.98 -10.20
N PRO A 121 -11.38 -10.86 -9.99
CA PRO A 121 -12.21 -11.88 -9.39
C PRO A 121 -12.53 -13.03 -10.34
N TRP A 122 -12.92 -14.15 -9.76
CA TRP A 122 -13.62 -15.24 -10.44
C TRP A 122 -15.10 -14.91 -10.61
N SER A 123 -15.72 -15.37 -11.71
CA SER A 123 -17.20 -15.44 -11.76
C SER A 123 -17.70 -16.46 -10.73
N ARG A 124 -18.89 -16.23 -10.16
CA ARG A 124 -19.44 -17.08 -9.07
C ARG A 124 -19.60 -18.56 -9.44
N ASP A 125 -19.80 -18.85 -10.72
CA ASP A 125 -19.87 -20.21 -11.25
C ASP A 125 -18.49 -20.80 -11.60
N GLY A 126 -17.41 -20.05 -11.40
CA GLY A 126 -16.03 -20.47 -11.68
C GLY A 126 -15.73 -20.70 -13.16
N ARG A 127 -16.53 -20.17 -14.08
CA ARG A 127 -16.28 -20.31 -15.53
C ARG A 127 -15.32 -19.27 -16.08
N PHE A 128 -15.24 -18.10 -15.44
CA PHE A 128 -14.44 -16.99 -15.92
C PHE A 128 -13.57 -16.44 -14.80
N LEU A 129 -12.34 -16.08 -15.17
CA LEU A 129 -11.42 -15.28 -14.36
C LEU A 129 -11.28 -13.90 -15.01
N ALA A 130 -11.45 -12.84 -14.25
CA ALA A 130 -11.14 -11.50 -14.74
C ALA A 130 -9.65 -11.21 -14.62
N ILE A 131 -9.11 -10.51 -15.60
CA ILE A 131 -7.73 -10.00 -15.60
C ILE A 131 -7.78 -8.58 -16.15
N THR A 132 -7.10 -7.65 -15.49
CA THR A 132 -6.83 -6.32 -16.03
C THR A 132 -5.48 -6.34 -16.76
N SER A 133 -5.35 -5.67 -17.92
CA SER A 133 -4.10 -5.69 -18.69
C SER A 133 -3.98 -4.50 -19.63
N ASN A 134 -2.76 -3.96 -19.77
CA ASN A 134 -2.44 -2.93 -20.75
C ASN A 134 -1.97 -3.51 -22.11
N ARG A 135 -2.23 -4.79 -22.38
CA ARG A 135 -1.80 -5.50 -23.61
C ARG A 135 -2.30 -4.89 -24.92
N ARG A 136 -3.43 -4.18 -24.90
CA ARG A 136 -3.98 -3.49 -26.09
C ARG A 136 -3.31 -2.15 -26.31
N ASP A 137 -3.17 -1.38 -25.25
CA ASP A 137 -2.67 -0.02 -25.24
C ASP A 137 -1.84 0.18 -23.96
N PRO A 138 -0.53 0.45 -24.07
CA PRO A 138 0.33 0.64 -22.90
C PRO A 138 -0.14 1.77 -21.94
N ALA A 139 -0.91 2.74 -22.46
CA ALA A 139 -1.42 3.86 -21.65
C ALA A 139 -2.78 3.60 -20.99
N SER A 140 -3.34 2.39 -21.12
CA SER A 140 -4.66 2.06 -20.59
C SER A 140 -4.68 0.65 -20.01
N LEU A 141 -5.28 0.50 -18.84
CA LEU A 141 -5.56 -0.81 -18.25
C LEU A 141 -6.99 -1.22 -18.61
N ASP A 142 -7.12 -2.24 -19.45
CA ASP A 142 -8.40 -2.80 -19.88
C ASP A 142 -8.75 -4.07 -19.12
N CYS A 143 -10.03 -4.33 -18.97
CA CYS A 143 -10.53 -5.57 -18.38
C CYS A 143 -10.73 -6.66 -19.43
N TYR A 144 -10.34 -7.87 -19.07
CA TYR A 144 -10.52 -9.09 -19.86
C TYR A 144 -11.18 -10.17 -19.02
N THR A 145 -11.83 -11.12 -19.69
CA THR A 145 -12.28 -12.39 -19.09
C THR A 145 -11.55 -13.55 -19.74
N VAL A 146 -11.10 -14.50 -18.92
CA VAL A 146 -10.46 -15.75 -19.37
C VAL A 146 -11.41 -16.91 -19.08
N GLU A 147 -11.80 -17.68 -20.11
CA GLU A 147 -12.68 -18.84 -19.93
C GLU A 147 -11.89 -20.05 -19.43
N VAL A 148 -12.24 -20.52 -18.25
CA VAL A 148 -11.56 -21.64 -17.58
C VAL A 148 -11.67 -22.94 -18.40
N GLY A 149 -10.57 -23.65 -18.56
CA GLY A 149 -10.48 -24.86 -19.38
C GLY A 149 -10.09 -24.60 -20.82
N LYS A 150 -10.61 -23.57 -21.46
CA LYS A 150 -10.17 -23.11 -22.78
C LYS A 150 -8.98 -22.17 -22.70
N TRP A 151 -8.97 -21.32 -21.66
CA TRP A 151 -7.97 -20.28 -21.39
C TRP A 151 -7.94 -19.19 -22.47
N ASP A 152 -9.07 -19.00 -23.15
CA ASP A 152 -9.23 -17.97 -24.17
C ASP A 152 -9.55 -16.62 -23.52
N TRP A 153 -8.84 -15.59 -23.96
CA TRP A 153 -9.03 -14.21 -23.51
C TRP A 153 -10.09 -13.51 -24.34
N ARG A 154 -10.99 -12.81 -23.68
CA ARG A 154 -11.96 -11.93 -24.34
C ARG A 154 -11.94 -10.56 -23.68
N PRO A 155 -11.88 -9.45 -24.45
CA PRO A 155 -11.98 -8.12 -23.89
C PRO A 155 -13.36 -7.92 -23.27
N LEU A 156 -13.39 -7.20 -22.17
CA LEU A 156 -14.57 -6.74 -21.48
C LEU A 156 -14.71 -5.22 -21.60
N THR A 157 -13.59 -4.49 -21.61
CA THR A 157 -13.53 -3.05 -21.84
C THR A 157 -12.46 -2.72 -22.87
N ALA A 158 -12.55 -1.53 -23.47
CA ALA A 158 -11.55 -0.97 -24.37
C ALA A 158 -11.60 0.57 -24.29
N SER A 159 -11.34 1.11 -23.11
CA SER A 159 -11.50 2.55 -22.80
C SER A 159 -10.21 3.12 -22.23
N PRO A 160 -9.95 4.43 -22.38
CA PRO A 160 -8.81 5.07 -21.72
C PRO A 160 -8.91 5.00 -20.19
N GLY A 161 -7.76 5.06 -19.52
CA GLY A 161 -7.64 5.12 -18.08
C GLY A 161 -7.36 3.76 -17.43
N ASP A 162 -7.48 3.74 -16.12
CA ASP A 162 -7.34 2.54 -15.29
C ASP A 162 -8.70 1.91 -15.07
N ALA A 163 -8.85 0.62 -15.43
CA ALA A 163 -10.08 -0.13 -15.22
C ALA A 163 -9.81 -1.45 -14.49
N ALA A 164 -10.74 -1.88 -13.64
CA ALA A 164 -10.67 -3.15 -12.93
C ALA A 164 -12.06 -3.79 -12.80
N VAL A 165 -12.15 -5.11 -12.94
CA VAL A 165 -13.37 -5.84 -12.58
C VAL A 165 -13.42 -6.00 -11.07
N TYR A 166 -14.48 -5.53 -10.41
CA TYR A 166 -14.66 -5.71 -8.99
C TYR A 166 -15.48 -6.94 -8.64
N ASP A 167 -16.52 -7.24 -9.42
CA ASP A 167 -17.34 -8.44 -9.21
C ASP A 167 -18.13 -8.80 -10.48
N PHE A 168 -18.60 -10.05 -10.54
CA PHE A 168 -19.53 -10.52 -11.57
C PHE A 168 -20.95 -10.60 -11.01
N LEU A 169 -21.94 -10.31 -11.84
CA LEU A 169 -23.32 -10.67 -11.53
C LEU A 169 -23.44 -12.21 -11.47
N PRO A 170 -24.44 -12.75 -10.74
CA PRO A 170 -24.61 -14.20 -10.58
C PRO A 170 -24.74 -14.96 -11.89
N ASP A 171 -25.24 -14.32 -12.94
CA ASP A 171 -25.39 -14.89 -14.29
C ASP A 171 -24.07 -15.04 -15.04
N ALA A 172 -22.98 -14.44 -14.56
CA ALA A 172 -21.67 -14.32 -15.21
C ALA A 172 -21.72 -13.71 -16.62
N ALA A 173 -22.86 -13.14 -17.02
CA ALA A 173 -23.03 -12.45 -18.29
C ALA A 173 -22.62 -10.97 -18.19
N ARG A 174 -22.66 -10.42 -16.99
CA ARG A 174 -22.36 -9.02 -16.69
C ARG A 174 -21.35 -8.91 -15.56
N ALA A 175 -20.56 -7.84 -15.57
CA ALA A 175 -19.58 -7.53 -14.53
C ALA A 175 -19.69 -6.06 -14.11
N VAL A 176 -19.39 -5.78 -12.84
CA VAL A 176 -19.20 -4.44 -12.31
C VAL A 176 -17.73 -4.07 -12.52
N VAL A 177 -17.51 -3.04 -13.31
CA VAL A 177 -16.18 -2.54 -13.67
C VAL A 177 -16.00 -1.16 -13.07
N HIS A 178 -14.92 -0.99 -12.33
CA HIS A 178 -14.39 0.30 -11.92
C HIS A 178 -13.63 0.92 -13.09
N ARG A 179 -13.72 2.23 -13.26
CA ARG A 179 -12.89 3.00 -14.18
C ARG A 179 -12.48 4.30 -13.55
N SER A 180 -11.19 4.57 -13.56
CA SER A 180 -10.59 5.82 -13.11
C SER A 180 -9.90 6.49 -14.30
N PRO A 181 -10.42 7.61 -14.80
CA PRO A 181 -9.74 8.37 -15.84
C PRO A 181 -8.46 9.04 -15.36
N HIS A 182 -8.39 9.33 -14.07
CA HIS A 182 -7.24 9.88 -13.35
C HIS A 182 -7.39 9.62 -11.84
N ARG A 183 -6.32 9.81 -11.09
CA ARG A 183 -6.31 9.66 -9.63
C ARG A 183 -7.37 10.55 -8.97
N GLY A 184 -7.97 10.06 -7.90
CA GLY A 184 -8.97 10.78 -7.11
C GLY A 184 -10.38 10.82 -7.71
N ASP A 185 -10.60 10.25 -8.91
CA ASP A 185 -11.91 10.23 -9.57
C ASP A 185 -12.20 8.87 -10.20
N ALA A 186 -13.37 8.30 -9.93
CA ALA A 186 -13.73 6.98 -10.43
C ALA A 186 -15.23 6.79 -10.60
N ASP A 187 -15.59 5.95 -11.56
CA ASP A 187 -16.96 5.50 -11.83
C ASP A 187 -17.10 3.98 -11.77
N LEU A 188 -18.31 3.51 -11.51
CA LEU A 188 -18.71 2.12 -11.72
C LEU A 188 -19.55 1.99 -12.98
N PHE A 189 -19.23 0.94 -13.74
CA PHE A 189 -19.98 0.55 -14.94
C PHE A 189 -20.48 -0.88 -14.78
N LEU A 190 -21.70 -1.14 -15.27
CA LEU A 190 -22.16 -2.49 -15.53
C LEU A 190 -21.84 -2.82 -16.99
N VAL A 191 -21.01 -3.83 -17.22
CA VAL A 191 -20.54 -4.20 -18.54
C VAL A 191 -21.07 -5.58 -18.95
N GLU A 192 -21.67 -5.66 -20.12
CA GLU A 192 -22.10 -6.93 -20.73
C GLU A 192 -20.92 -7.65 -21.38
N ARG A 193 -20.60 -8.84 -20.90
CA ARG A 193 -19.41 -9.59 -21.31
C ARG A 193 -19.37 -9.97 -22.81
N GLN A 194 -20.53 -10.17 -23.45
CA GLN A 194 -20.56 -10.59 -24.87
C GLN A 194 -20.53 -9.41 -25.84
N THR A 195 -21.18 -8.33 -25.50
CA THR A 195 -21.38 -7.17 -26.37
C THR A 195 -20.45 -6.00 -26.03
N MET A 196 -19.81 -6.04 -24.86
CA MET A 196 -19.04 -4.93 -24.27
C MET A 196 -19.91 -3.67 -24.08
N ARG A 197 -21.23 -3.80 -24.01
CA ARG A 197 -22.11 -2.67 -23.72
C ARG A 197 -21.94 -2.25 -22.27
N GLU A 198 -21.69 -0.96 -22.08
CA GLU A 198 -21.49 -0.34 -20.79
C GLU A 198 -22.73 0.46 -20.35
N THR A 199 -23.05 0.38 -19.08
CA THR A 199 -24.06 1.21 -18.42
C THR A 199 -23.40 1.88 -17.23
N LEU A 200 -23.32 3.21 -17.21
CA LEU A 200 -22.78 3.97 -16.09
C LEU A 200 -23.68 3.82 -14.87
N LEU A 201 -23.12 3.40 -13.74
CA LEU A 201 -23.87 3.18 -12.49
C LEU A 201 -23.81 4.40 -11.55
N THR A 202 -22.72 5.17 -11.59
CA THR A 202 -22.42 6.23 -10.62
C THR A 202 -22.25 7.59 -11.29
N PRO A 203 -23.21 8.11 -12.06
CA PRO A 203 -23.05 9.42 -12.68
C PRO A 203 -22.91 10.50 -11.60
N HIS A 204 -21.84 11.31 -11.68
CA HIS A 204 -21.57 12.38 -10.72
C HIS A 204 -20.85 13.58 -11.36
N ALA A 205 -20.72 14.67 -10.61
CA ALA A 205 -19.97 15.84 -11.01
C ALA A 205 -18.85 16.10 -10.00
N GLY A 206 -17.64 16.36 -10.49
CA GLY A 206 -16.45 16.53 -9.68
C GLY A 206 -15.88 15.19 -9.18
N PRO A 207 -14.73 15.20 -8.50
CA PRO A 207 -14.04 13.98 -8.11
C PRO A 207 -14.81 13.17 -7.06
N ALA A 208 -14.84 11.85 -7.23
CA ALA A 208 -15.41 10.93 -6.27
C ALA A 208 -14.54 9.66 -6.16
N ASN A 209 -14.19 9.29 -4.94
CA ASN A 209 -13.53 8.02 -4.67
C ASN A 209 -14.60 6.92 -4.59
N ILE A 210 -14.53 5.97 -5.51
CA ILE A 210 -15.41 4.81 -5.59
C ILE A 210 -14.54 3.58 -5.78
N ARG A 211 -14.65 2.58 -4.91
CA ARG A 211 -13.77 1.41 -4.93
C ARG A 211 -14.45 0.16 -4.38
N ASN A 212 -13.79 -0.99 -4.56
CA ASN A 212 -14.15 -2.27 -3.92
C ASN A 212 -15.63 -2.67 -3.99
N ALA A 213 -16.27 -2.49 -5.15
CA ALA A 213 -17.69 -2.82 -5.30
C ALA A 213 -17.96 -4.34 -5.20
N ARG A 214 -19.06 -4.69 -4.56
CA ARG A 214 -19.56 -6.07 -4.43
C ARG A 214 -21.01 -6.16 -4.85
N VAL A 215 -21.35 -7.23 -5.52
CA VAL A 215 -22.71 -7.51 -6.00
C VAL A 215 -23.46 -8.35 -4.96
N SER A 216 -24.74 -8.03 -4.70
CA SER A 216 -25.61 -8.82 -3.83
C SER A 216 -25.75 -10.28 -4.32
N GLY A 217 -26.19 -11.17 -3.43
CA GLY A 217 -26.42 -12.58 -3.77
C GLY A 217 -27.37 -12.80 -4.95
N GLN A 218 -28.37 -11.93 -5.10
CA GLN A 218 -29.38 -11.97 -6.17
C GLN A 218 -28.96 -11.19 -7.43
N GLY A 219 -27.90 -10.36 -7.36
CA GLY A 219 -27.47 -9.53 -8.48
C GLY A 219 -28.31 -8.28 -8.72
N ASP A 220 -29.18 -7.93 -7.78
CA ASP A 220 -30.10 -6.79 -7.86
C ASP A 220 -29.57 -5.52 -7.18
N ARG A 221 -28.38 -5.60 -6.53
CA ARG A 221 -27.71 -4.48 -5.89
C ARG A 221 -26.21 -4.55 -6.05
N VAL A 222 -25.57 -3.38 -6.08
CA VAL A 222 -24.13 -3.20 -6.00
C VAL A 222 -23.85 -2.36 -4.76
N PHE A 223 -22.99 -2.86 -3.85
CA PHE A 223 -22.52 -2.18 -2.66
C PHE A 223 -21.09 -1.71 -2.86
N PHE A 224 -20.76 -0.51 -2.41
CA PHE A 224 -19.42 0.05 -2.62
C PHE A 224 -19.12 1.19 -1.63
N PRO A 225 -17.84 1.39 -1.23
CA PRO A 225 -17.37 2.60 -0.56
C PRO A 225 -17.39 3.78 -1.51
N SER A 226 -17.93 4.92 -1.07
CA SER A 226 -17.83 6.17 -1.82
C SER A 226 -17.92 7.41 -0.95
N ASN A 227 -17.19 8.46 -1.35
CA ASN A 227 -17.32 9.83 -0.84
C ASN A 227 -18.14 10.74 -1.78
N LEU A 228 -19.01 10.17 -2.58
CA LEU A 228 -19.92 10.92 -3.44
C LEU A 228 -20.77 11.87 -2.57
N ASP A 229 -20.75 13.18 -2.88
CA ASP A 229 -21.43 14.26 -2.15
C ASP A 229 -21.11 14.33 -0.64
N ARG A 230 -19.93 13.83 -0.22
CA ARG A 230 -19.50 13.81 1.19
C ARG A 230 -17.98 13.87 1.33
N GLU A 231 -17.53 14.13 2.54
CA GLU A 231 -16.12 14.23 2.88
C GLU A 231 -15.45 12.85 3.05
N PHE A 232 -16.09 11.94 3.78
CA PHE A 232 -15.56 10.60 4.06
C PHE A 232 -16.33 9.53 3.29
N CYS A 233 -15.63 8.47 2.88
CA CYS A 233 -16.26 7.32 2.21
C CYS A 233 -17.24 6.63 3.17
N ALA A 234 -18.43 6.35 2.66
CA ALA A 234 -19.49 5.60 3.33
C ALA A 234 -19.84 4.34 2.54
N LEU A 235 -20.55 3.39 3.14
CA LEU A 235 -21.19 2.32 2.41
C LEU A 235 -22.37 2.87 1.60
N CYS A 236 -22.28 2.75 0.29
CA CYS A 236 -23.29 3.10 -0.67
C CYS A 236 -23.86 1.85 -1.35
N ALA A 237 -25.06 1.97 -1.91
CA ALA A 237 -25.69 0.92 -2.71
C ALA A 237 -26.41 1.50 -3.93
N ILE A 238 -26.47 0.72 -5.01
CA ILE A 238 -27.29 0.98 -6.19
C ILE A 238 -28.15 -0.23 -6.44
N ARG A 239 -29.45 -0.04 -6.64
CA ARG A 239 -30.36 -1.09 -7.13
C ARG A 239 -30.23 -1.21 -8.64
N LEU A 240 -30.23 -2.44 -9.11
CA LEU A 240 -30.30 -2.76 -10.54
C LEU A 240 -31.68 -3.36 -10.85
N ASP A 241 -32.32 -2.84 -11.88
CA ASP A 241 -33.52 -3.51 -12.42
C ASP A 241 -33.15 -4.78 -13.21
N PRO A 242 -34.12 -5.62 -13.61
CA PRO A 242 -33.80 -6.83 -14.39
C PRO A 242 -33.08 -6.58 -15.71
N ALA A 243 -33.21 -5.39 -16.29
CA ALA A 243 -32.44 -4.99 -17.49
C ALA A 243 -31.02 -4.49 -17.16
N GLY A 244 -30.71 -4.34 -15.88
CA GLY A 244 -29.40 -3.81 -15.41
C GLY A 244 -29.34 -2.28 -15.35
N MET A 245 -30.49 -1.59 -15.44
CA MET A 245 -30.52 -0.14 -15.30
C MET A 245 -30.39 0.25 -13.82
N PRO A 246 -29.50 1.22 -13.49
CA PRO A 246 -29.30 1.64 -12.12
C PRO A 246 -30.42 2.54 -11.62
N GLY A 247 -30.78 2.35 -10.36
CA GLY A 247 -31.48 3.34 -9.56
C GLY A 247 -30.53 4.43 -9.04
N PRO A 248 -31.02 5.33 -8.20
CA PRO A 248 -30.15 6.32 -7.53
C PRO A 248 -29.17 5.64 -6.57
N VAL A 249 -28.06 6.34 -6.28
CA VAL A 249 -27.13 5.95 -5.21
C VAL A 249 -27.83 6.15 -3.86
N GLU A 250 -27.91 5.10 -3.06
CA GLU A 250 -28.45 5.09 -1.71
C GLU A 250 -27.30 5.03 -0.70
N PHE A 251 -27.29 5.90 0.33
CA PHE A 251 -26.37 5.79 1.45
C PHE A 251 -26.91 4.78 2.45
N VAL A 252 -26.13 3.76 2.76
CA VAL A 252 -26.52 2.66 3.62
C VAL A 252 -25.98 2.85 5.03
N ARG A 253 -24.68 3.16 5.15
CA ARG A 253 -24.03 3.32 6.45
C ARG A 253 -22.82 4.21 6.35
N ASP A 254 -22.60 5.05 7.36
CA ASP A 254 -21.41 5.87 7.54
C ASP A 254 -20.83 5.71 8.95
N HIS A 255 -19.61 6.22 9.10
CA HIS A 255 -18.92 6.34 10.38
C HIS A 255 -18.40 7.78 10.52
N PRO A 256 -18.77 8.52 11.58
CA PRO A 256 -18.35 9.92 11.75
C PRO A 256 -16.82 10.04 11.81
N GLY A 257 -16.22 10.77 10.85
CA GLY A 257 -14.79 11.05 10.81
C GLY A 257 -13.88 9.89 10.44
N ALA A 258 -14.43 8.84 9.81
CA ALA A 258 -13.65 7.71 9.30
C ALA A 258 -14.05 7.40 7.85
N ASP A 259 -13.06 6.97 7.05
CA ASP A 259 -13.27 6.47 5.69
C ASP A 259 -13.59 4.97 5.71
N LEU A 260 -14.55 4.54 4.91
CA LEU A 260 -14.72 3.12 4.62
C LEU A 260 -13.60 2.69 3.67
N ASP A 261 -12.55 2.04 4.20
CA ASP A 261 -11.37 1.62 3.45
C ASP A 261 -11.62 0.40 2.59
N ASP A 262 -12.32 -0.60 3.15
CA ASP A 262 -12.53 -1.88 2.47
C ASP A 262 -13.84 -2.53 2.90
N LEU A 263 -14.37 -3.40 2.05
CA LEU A 263 -15.56 -4.18 2.34
C LEU A 263 -15.52 -5.56 1.67
N ASP A 264 -16.19 -6.52 2.29
CA ASP A 264 -16.64 -7.73 1.63
C ASP A 264 -18.10 -8.02 1.94
N VAL A 265 -18.77 -8.74 1.05
CA VAL A 265 -20.19 -9.12 1.17
C VAL A 265 -20.29 -10.64 1.18
N SER A 266 -21.03 -11.18 2.15
CA SER A 266 -21.28 -12.61 2.25
C SER A 266 -21.90 -13.17 0.96
N ARG A 267 -21.62 -14.44 0.66
CA ARG A 267 -22.07 -15.06 -0.60
C ARG A 267 -23.59 -15.03 -0.80
N ASP A 268 -24.35 -15.11 0.28
CA ASP A 268 -25.82 -14.99 0.27
C ASP A 268 -26.31 -13.54 0.12
N GLY A 269 -25.40 -12.57 0.27
CA GLY A 269 -25.70 -11.14 0.17
C GLY A 269 -26.43 -10.57 1.38
N GLN A 270 -26.45 -11.28 2.51
CA GLN A 270 -27.19 -10.85 3.71
C GLN A 270 -26.34 -10.00 4.66
N ARG A 271 -25.01 -10.07 4.57
CA ARG A 271 -24.07 -9.36 5.47
C ARG A 271 -22.96 -8.68 4.70
N ALA A 272 -22.47 -7.58 5.26
CA ALA A 272 -21.22 -6.96 4.85
C ALA A 272 -20.28 -6.84 6.04
N ALA A 273 -18.98 -7.03 5.77
CA ALA A 273 -17.89 -6.66 6.65
C ALA A 273 -17.34 -5.30 6.17
N LEU A 274 -17.33 -4.32 7.05
CA LEU A 274 -16.89 -2.95 6.77
C LEU A 274 -15.65 -2.65 7.58
N LEU A 275 -14.56 -2.31 6.89
CA LEU A 275 -13.33 -1.85 7.52
C LEU A 275 -13.24 -0.32 7.42
N TRP A 276 -13.42 0.34 8.54
CA TRP A 276 -13.30 1.78 8.69
C TRP A 276 -11.88 2.18 9.06
N ASN A 277 -11.40 3.27 8.49
CA ASN A 277 -10.14 3.91 8.82
C ASN A 277 -10.42 5.11 9.73
N ALA A 278 -10.27 4.90 11.02
CA ALA A 278 -10.43 5.92 12.04
C ALA A 278 -9.04 6.46 12.45
N GLU A 279 -8.64 7.60 11.90
CA GLU A 279 -7.36 8.25 12.19
C GLU A 279 -6.13 7.32 12.04
N GLY A 280 -6.14 6.46 11.03
CA GLY A 280 -5.05 5.53 10.75
C GLY A 280 -5.12 4.18 11.47
N LYS A 281 -6.15 3.92 12.29
CA LYS A 281 -6.46 2.60 12.84
C LYS A 281 -7.69 2.02 12.16
N SER A 282 -7.75 0.69 12.08
CA SER A 282 -8.92 0.01 11.54
C SER A 282 -9.97 -0.24 12.63
N GLU A 283 -11.24 -0.09 12.27
CA GLU A 283 -12.39 -0.58 13.02
C GLU A 283 -13.23 -1.50 12.13
N LEU A 284 -13.68 -2.64 12.66
CA LEU A 284 -14.49 -3.61 11.93
C LEU A 284 -15.95 -3.51 12.38
N GLU A 285 -16.85 -3.44 11.42
CA GLU A 285 -18.28 -3.65 11.61
C GLU A 285 -18.79 -4.77 10.72
N ILE A 286 -19.61 -5.66 11.27
CA ILE A 286 -20.44 -6.57 10.49
C ILE A 286 -21.86 -6.01 10.53
N VAL A 287 -22.45 -5.83 9.36
CA VAL A 287 -23.79 -5.27 9.22
C VAL A 287 -24.71 -6.18 8.41
N ASP A 288 -26.01 -6.15 8.70
CA ASP A 288 -27.01 -6.79 7.85
C ASP A 288 -27.29 -5.95 6.59
N LEU A 289 -27.51 -6.61 5.48
CA LEU A 289 -27.85 -5.99 4.21
C LEU A 289 -29.31 -6.31 3.81
N PRO A 290 -30.02 -5.35 3.19
CA PRO A 290 -29.54 -4.05 2.73
C PRO A 290 -29.73 -2.91 3.76
N SER A 291 -30.15 -3.18 4.98
CA SER A 291 -30.52 -2.14 5.95
C SER A 291 -29.31 -1.36 6.50
N GLY A 292 -28.14 -1.99 6.55
CA GLY A 292 -26.95 -1.44 7.20
C GLY A 292 -26.98 -1.53 8.73
N ASP A 293 -27.90 -2.31 9.30
CA ASP A 293 -28.00 -2.49 10.75
C ASP A 293 -26.79 -3.21 11.29
N LEU A 294 -26.24 -2.70 12.40
CA LEU A 294 -25.06 -3.27 13.03
C LEU A 294 -25.39 -4.64 13.66
N VAL A 295 -24.66 -5.66 13.24
CA VAL A 295 -24.70 -7.00 13.85
C VAL A 295 -23.68 -7.09 14.99
N VAL A 296 -22.42 -6.78 14.71
CA VAL A 296 -21.33 -6.81 15.70
C VAL A 296 -20.20 -5.86 15.31
N ARG A 297 -19.56 -5.27 16.32
CA ARG A 297 -18.32 -4.48 16.20
C ARG A 297 -17.29 -5.12 17.14
N PRO A 298 -16.52 -6.11 16.67
CA PRO A 298 -15.51 -6.78 17.48
C PRO A 298 -14.26 -5.91 17.62
N GLU A 299 -13.57 -6.00 18.75
CA GLU A 299 -12.23 -5.44 18.88
C GLU A 299 -11.26 -6.26 18.01
N LEU A 300 -10.45 -5.57 17.20
CA LEU A 300 -9.49 -6.21 16.30
C LEU A 300 -8.27 -6.77 17.06
N PRO A 301 -7.66 -7.86 16.57
CA PRO A 301 -6.45 -8.44 17.16
C PRO A 301 -5.22 -7.52 17.13
N ALA A 302 -5.21 -6.54 16.21
CA ALA A 302 -4.16 -5.55 16.05
C ALA A 302 -4.73 -4.24 15.50
N GLU A 303 -3.90 -3.18 15.43
CA GLU A 303 -4.31 -1.82 15.08
C GLU A 303 -4.85 -1.68 13.66
N ILE A 304 -4.42 -2.55 12.73
CA ILE A 304 -4.74 -2.51 11.30
C ILE A 304 -5.33 -3.84 10.87
N ALA A 305 -6.39 -3.78 10.08
CA ALA A 305 -6.97 -4.92 9.38
C ALA A 305 -7.15 -4.59 7.89
N MET A 306 -7.04 -5.61 7.04
CA MET A 306 -7.14 -5.55 5.57
C MET A 306 -7.70 -6.86 5.02
N ASP A 307 -8.05 -6.86 3.73
CA ASP A 307 -8.45 -8.05 2.95
C ASP A 307 -9.61 -8.83 3.61
N PRO A 308 -10.74 -8.19 3.97
CA PRO A 308 -11.87 -8.91 4.55
C PRO A 308 -12.38 -9.95 3.56
N THR A 309 -12.56 -11.19 4.02
CA THR A 309 -13.01 -12.30 3.17
C THR A 309 -13.93 -13.21 3.97
N PHE A 310 -15.21 -13.23 3.62
CA PHE A 310 -16.18 -14.16 4.23
C PHE A 310 -15.87 -15.61 3.87
N SER A 311 -16.07 -16.51 4.84
CA SER A 311 -16.16 -17.93 4.55
C SER A 311 -17.37 -18.22 3.64
N PRO A 312 -17.33 -19.32 2.84
CA PRO A 312 -18.41 -19.62 1.88
C PRO A 312 -19.81 -19.77 2.52
N ASP A 313 -19.88 -20.15 3.79
CA ASP A 313 -21.13 -20.27 4.56
C ASP A 313 -21.53 -18.97 5.28
N GLY A 314 -20.72 -17.91 5.18
CA GLY A 314 -20.97 -16.60 5.78
C GLY A 314 -20.88 -16.54 7.31
N ARG A 315 -20.36 -17.61 7.96
CA ARG A 315 -20.28 -17.68 9.44
C ARG A 315 -18.99 -17.10 10.00
N SER A 316 -17.94 -17.12 9.21
CA SER A 316 -16.63 -16.60 9.59
C SER A 316 -16.14 -15.55 8.62
N LEU A 317 -15.25 -14.67 9.10
CA LEU A 317 -14.56 -13.66 8.31
C LEU A 317 -13.05 -13.81 8.53
N ALA A 318 -12.28 -14.00 7.47
CA ALA A 318 -10.82 -13.91 7.54
C ALA A 318 -10.35 -12.48 7.24
N LEU A 319 -9.30 -12.05 7.92
CA LEU A 319 -8.67 -10.75 7.78
C LEU A 319 -7.15 -10.87 7.88
N THR A 320 -6.43 -10.08 7.12
CA THR A 320 -5.02 -9.77 7.38
C THR A 320 -4.96 -8.73 8.49
N CYS A 321 -4.33 -9.04 9.63
CA CYS A 321 -4.18 -8.10 10.75
C CYS A 321 -2.70 -7.83 11.01
N THR A 322 -2.37 -6.57 11.35
CA THR A 322 -1.02 -6.13 11.72
C THR A 322 -1.08 -4.91 12.63
N GLY A 323 0.05 -4.60 13.28
CA GLY A 323 0.20 -3.39 14.09
C GLY A 323 1.66 -3.14 14.36
N ALA A 324 2.01 -1.98 14.92
CA ALA A 324 3.42 -1.61 15.14
C ALA A 324 4.23 -2.65 15.93
N ALA A 325 3.57 -3.41 16.80
CA ALA A 325 4.17 -4.48 17.60
C ALA A 325 3.49 -5.86 17.34
N ALA A 326 2.83 -6.01 16.20
CA ALA A 326 2.17 -7.24 15.78
C ALA A 326 2.55 -7.54 14.33
N PRO A 327 3.20 -8.70 14.04
CA PRO A 327 3.48 -9.12 12.66
C PRO A 327 2.21 -9.21 11.82
N VAL A 328 2.40 -9.27 10.51
CA VAL A 328 1.29 -9.45 9.56
C VAL A 328 0.84 -10.91 9.59
N ASP A 329 -0.35 -11.17 10.13
CA ASP A 329 -0.93 -12.50 10.24
C ASP A 329 -2.40 -12.53 9.84
N ILE A 330 -2.90 -13.73 9.48
CA ILE A 330 -4.30 -13.93 9.14
C ILE A 330 -5.06 -14.41 10.37
N TRP A 331 -6.14 -13.72 10.65
CA TRP A 331 -7.07 -14.02 11.72
C TRP A 331 -8.46 -14.33 11.17
N SER A 332 -9.18 -15.23 11.82
CA SER A 332 -10.58 -15.54 11.51
C SER A 332 -11.47 -15.15 12.67
N LEU A 333 -12.53 -14.40 12.38
CA LEU A 333 -13.61 -14.05 13.29
C LEU A 333 -14.78 -15.04 13.10
N GLU A 334 -15.22 -15.68 14.15
CA GLU A 334 -16.52 -16.34 14.19
C GLU A 334 -17.59 -15.28 14.51
N ILE A 335 -18.47 -14.98 13.55
CA ILE A 335 -19.35 -13.80 13.61
C ILE A 335 -20.38 -13.89 14.75
N GLU A 336 -20.97 -15.07 14.98
CA GLU A 336 -22.01 -15.24 15.99
C GLU A 336 -21.50 -15.06 17.42
N THR A 337 -20.27 -15.50 17.69
CA THR A 337 -19.64 -15.46 19.02
C THR A 337 -18.70 -14.29 19.21
N ALA A 338 -18.37 -13.56 18.14
CA ALA A 338 -17.31 -12.56 18.05
C ALA A 338 -15.92 -13.07 18.51
N ALA A 339 -15.68 -14.38 18.41
CA ALA A 339 -14.43 -15.00 18.82
C ALA A 339 -13.39 -14.98 17.71
N TRP A 340 -12.17 -14.55 18.05
CA TRP A 340 -11.03 -14.54 17.14
C TRP A 340 -10.19 -15.81 17.23
N ARG A 341 -9.69 -16.25 16.09
CA ARG A 341 -8.72 -17.32 15.95
C ARG A 341 -7.60 -16.90 15.01
N SER A 342 -6.34 -17.07 15.41
CA SER A 342 -5.19 -16.95 14.52
C SER A 342 -5.17 -18.15 13.56
N LEU A 343 -5.22 -17.91 12.24
CA LEU A 343 -5.05 -18.95 11.21
C LEU A 343 -3.57 -19.16 10.89
N THR A 344 -2.76 -18.11 10.99
CA THR A 344 -1.32 -18.15 10.72
C THR A 344 -0.55 -17.62 11.91
N ARG A 345 0.74 -17.95 11.97
CA ARG A 345 1.69 -17.43 12.95
C ARG A 345 3.01 -17.19 12.25
N SER A 346 3.23 -15.95 11.84
CA SER A 346 4.48 -15.54 11.20
C SER A 346 5.67 -15.78 12.12
N PRO A 347 6.81 -16.27 11.61
CA PRO A 347 8.00 -16.49 12.41
C PRO A 347 8.52 -15.16 12.97
N HIS A 348 8.90 -15.18 14.25
CA HIS A 348 9.41 -13.98 14.94
C HIS A 348 10.94 -13.89 14.93
N ALA A 349 11.65 -14.84 14.32
CA ALA A 349 13.10 -14.84 14.16
C ALA A 349 13.89 -14.58 15.47
N GLY A 350 13.34 -15.00 16.62
CA GLY A 350 13.92 -14.76 17.95
C GLY A 350 13.64 -13.37 18.53
N VAL A 351 12.79 -12.57 17.89
CA VAL A 351 12.36 -11.26 18.42
C VAL A 351 11.22 -11.46 19.40
N ALA A 352 11.37 -10.92 20.61
CA ALA A 352 10.27 -10.84 21.57
C ALA A 352 9.35 -9.68 21.18
N LEU A 353 8.11 -9.97 20.74
CA LEU A 353 7.18 -8.94 20.27
C LEU A 353 6.81 -7.90 21.35
N GLY A 354 6.85 -8.30 22.64
CA GLY A 354 6.67 -7.39 23.78
C GLY A 354 7.76 -6.32 23.92
N ASP A 355 8.88 -6.49 23.22
CA ASP A 355 9.98 -5.52 23.18
C ASP A 355 9.83 -4.49 22.08
N LEU A 356 8.91 -4.68 21.15
CA LEU A 356 8.66 -3.75 20.06
C LEU A 356 7.99 -2.46 20.58
N VAL A 357 8.35 -1.35 19.96
CA VAL A 357 7.82 -0.03 20.32
C VAL A 357 6.48 0.20 19.63
N ARG A 358 5.47 0.63 20.41
CA ARG A 358 4.20 1.12 19.87
C ARG A 358 4.25 2.63 19.77
N PRO A 359 3.86 3.22 18.62
CA PRO A 359 3.87 4.67 18.45
C PRO A 359 2.70 5.34 19.16
N GLU A 360 2.89 6.64 19.40
CA GLU A 360 1.84 7.56 19.81
C GLU A 360 1.36 8.37 18.61
N LEU A 361 0.04 8.57 18.46
CA LEU A 361 -0.52 9.51 17.50
C LEU A 361 -0.44 10.91 18.05
N VAL A 362 0.37 11.75 17.41
CA VAL A 362 0.53 13.17 17.79
C VAL A 362 -0.11 14.07 16.75
N ARG A 363 -0.56 15.27 17.20
CA ARG A 363 -1.21 16.26 16.33
C ARG A 363 -0.56 17.61 16.54
N PHE A 364 -0.40 18.35 15.45
CA PHE A 364 0.19 19.69 15.45
C PHE A 364 -0.32 20.48 14.24
N PRO A 365 -0.31 21.81 14.29
CA PRO A 365 -0.71 22.63 13.15
C PRO A 365 0.42 22.76 12.13
N ALA A 366 0.07 22.81 10.85
CA ALA A 366 0.92 23.36 9.81
C ALA A 366 1.08 24.88 9.97
N ALA A 367 1.95 25.50 9.19
CA ALA A 367 2.21 26.94 9.24
C ALA A 367 0.96 27.81 8.95
N ASP A 368 0.01 27.27 8.22
CA ASP A 368 -1.29 27.88 7.87
C ASP A 368 -2.44 27.41 8.79
N ASN A 369 -2.12 26.77 9.91
CA ASN A 369 -3.03 26.17 10.88
C ASN A 369 -3.84 24.97 10.40
N LEU A 370 -3.48 24.35 9.25
CA LEU A 370 -4.06 23.07 8.87
C LEU A 370 -3.66 22.01 9.92
N PRO A 371 -4.61 21.23 10.48
CA PRO A 371 -4.26 20.18 11.42
C PRO A 371 -3.53 19.05 10.70
N LEU A 372 -2.32 18.72 11.17
CA LEU A 372 -1.53 17.58 10.75
C LEU A 372 -1.44 16.54 11.86
N SER A 373 -1.16 15.31 11.51
CA SER A 373 -0.90 14.23 12.46
C SER A 373 0.37 13.47 12.11
N ALA A 374 0.94 12.76 13.08
CA ALA A 374 2.07 11.88 12.88
C ALA A 374 2.06 10.72 13.88
N TRP A 375 2.65 9.60 13.48
CA TRP A 375 2.96 8.51 14.40
C TRP A 375 4.37 8.70 14.93
N LEU A 376 4.49 8.84 16.25
CA LEU A 376 5.77 9.06 16.95
C LEU A 376 6.26 7.79 17.61
N TYR A 377 7.37 7.23 17.12
CA TYR A 377 8.08 6.10 17.71
C TYR A 377 9.26 6.62 18.53
N LEU A 378 9.25 6.37 19.83
CA LEU A 378 10.33 6.78 20.74
C LEU A 378 11.10 5.56 21.24
N PRO A 379 12.45 5.60 21.20
CA PRO A 379 13.26 4.63 21.95
C PRO A 379 12.86 4.56 23.43
N ARG A 380 12.95 3.39 24.06
CA ARG A 380 12.51 3.19 25.47
C ARG A 380 13.17 4.17 26.45
N ASP A 381 14.47 4.39 26.31
CA ASP A 381 15.27 5.25 27.18
C ASP A 381 15.73 6.52 26.42
N PHE A 382 14.80 7.14 25.67
CA PHE A 382 15.13 8.26 24.79
C PHE A 382 15.47 9.53 25.57
N GLU A 383 16.72 9.98 25.42
CA GLU A 383 17.18 11.27 25.96
C GLU A 383 16.73 12.41 25.04
N ARG A 384 15.93 13.32 25.55
CA ARG A 384 15.43 14.51 24.83
C ARG A 384 16.27 15.74 25.13
N PRO A 385 16.61 16.58 24.09
CA PRO A 385 16.39 16.31 22.68
C PRO A 385 17.38 15.30 22.13
N GLY A 386 16.94 14.42 21.22
CA GLY A 386 17.75 13.32 20.66
C GLY A 386 17.74 13.26 19.14
N PRO A 387 18.44 12.26 18.56
CA PRO A 387 18.43 12.02 17.13
C PRO A 387 17.04 11.59 16.67
N THR A 388 16.55 12.20 15.61
CA THR A 388 15.20 11.96 15.12
C THR A 388 15.18 11.90 13.59
N VAL A 389 14.47 10.93 13.03
CA VAL A 389 14.22 10.81 11.60
C VAL A 389 12.77 11.13 11.31
N LEU A 390 12.52 12.04 10.36
CA LEU A 390 11.22 12.26 9.76
C LEU A 390 11.05 11.25 8.63
N SER A 391 9.98 10.45 8.63
CA SER A 391 9.72 9.42 7.62
C SER A 391 8.43 9.71 6.87
N PHE A 392 8.51 9.98 5.58
CA PHE A 392 7.37 10.31 4.74
C PHE A 392 6.91 9.09 3.94
N HIS A 393 5.59 8.83 3.94
CA HIS A 393 4.97 7.76 3.18
C HIS A 393 4.94 8.03 1.68
N GLY A 394 4.74 6.98 0.89
CA GLY A 394 4.50 7.06 -0.56
C GLY A 394 3.07 7.44 -0.91
N GLY A 395 2.80 7.59 -2.19
CA GLY A 395 1.48 7.91 -2.73
C GLY A 395 1.54 8.98 -3.81
N PRO A 396 1.13 10.25 -3.55
CA PRO A 396 0.88 10.96 -2.28
C PRO A 396 -0.37 10.56 -1.50
N GLU A 397 -1.41 10.03 -2.17
CA GLU A 397 -2.67 9.63 -1.54
C GLU A 397 -2.53 8.38 -0.62
N GLY A 398 -1.33 8.15 -0.11
CA GLY A 398 -1.06 7.18 0.96
C GLY A 398 -1.41 7.72 2.34
N GLN A 399 -1.19 6.90 3.35
CA GLN A 399 -1.34 7.26 4.75
C GLN A 399 -0.30 6.53 5.59
N GLU A 400 0.39 7.25 6.45
CA GLU A 400 1.17 6.61 7.50
C GLU A 400 0.22 6.09 8.57
N ARG A 401 0.35 4.81 8.87
CA ARG A 401 -0.47 4.07 9.84
C ARG A 401 0.46 3.19 10.70
N PRO A 402 0.05 2.74 11.89
CA PRO A 402 0.91 1.98 12.79
C PRO A 402 1.04 0.51 12.33
N TYR A 403 1.53 0.29 11.09
CA TYR A 403 1.90 -1.03 10.59
C TYR A 403 3.16 -1.57 11.29
N PHE A 404 3.38 -2.88 11.22
CA PHE A 404 4.68 -3.44 11.56
C PHE A 404 5.74 -2.97 10.57
N SER A 405 6.69 -2.17 11.05
CA SER A 405 7.86 -1.73 10.28
C SER A 405 9.14 -2.19 10.96
N TYR A 406 9.79 -3.19 10.39
CA TYR A 406 11.10 -3.65 10.90
C TYR A 406 12.15 -2.54 10.91
N LEU A 407 12.07 -1.60 9.94
CA LEU A 407 12.99 -0.48 9.84
C LEU A 407 12.78 0.52 10.99
N TYR A 408 11.53 0.87 11.31
CA TYR A 408 11.26 1.77 12.43
C TYR A 408 11.68 1.13 13.76
N GLN A 409 11.39 -0.15 13.94
CA GLN A 409 11.86 -0.88 15.12
C GLN A 409 13.39 -0.89 15.22
N ALA A 410 14.10 -1.10 14.11
CA ALA A 410 15.56 -1.07 14.08
C ALA A 410 16.13 0.33 14.37
N LEU A 411 15.51 1.40 13.88
CA LEU A 411 15.91 2.78 14.19
C LEU A 411 15.71 3.11 15.67
N VAL A 412 14.56 2.78 16.26
CA VAL A 412 14.34 3.04 17.69
C VAL A 412 15.23 2.20 18.59
N GLU A 413 15.57 0.96 18.20
CA GLU A 413 16.58 0.16 18.90
C GLU A 413 18.00 0.75 18.78
N ALA A 414 18.29 1.48 17.70
CA ALA A 414 19.54 2.24 17.54
C ALA A 414 19.54 3.59 18.29
N GLY A 415 18.48 3.89 19.05
CA GLY A 415 18.34 5.12 19.84
C GLY A 415 17.89 6.32 19.02
N ILE A 416 17.32 6.13 17.83
CA ILE A 416 16.85 7.17 16.92
C ILE A 416 15.31 7.19 16.95
N ALA A 417 14.71 8.33 17.32
CA ALA A 417 13.26 8.50 17.24
C ALA A 417 12.79 8.58 15.79
N VAL A 418 11.57 8.10 15.52
CA VAL A 418 10.94 8.24 14.20
C VAL A 418 9.64 9.03 14.35
N LEU A 419 9.53 10.13 13.61
CA LEU A 419 8.29 10.88 13.43
C LEU A 419 7.80 10.61 12.00
N ALA A 420 6.65 9.93 11.87
CA ALA A 420 6.08 9.51 10.61
C ALA A 420 4.77 10.29 10.35
N PRO A 421 4.83 11.45 9.65
CA PRO A 421 3.71 12.37 9.50
C PRO A 421 2.78 11.97 8.36
N ASN A 422 1.51 12.41 8.51
CA ASN A 422 0.53 12.54 7.45
C ASN A 422 0.42 14.04 7.10
N VAL A 423 1.12 14.44 6.04
CA VAL A 423 1.08 15.80 5.50
C VAL A 423 -0.18 15.98 4.64
N ARG A 424 -0.51 17.23 4.24
CA ARG A 424 -1.58 17.47 3.26
C ARG A 424 -1.37 16.60 2.01
N GLY A 425 -2.47 16.10 1.42
CA GLY A 425 -2.45 15.11 0.34
C GLY A 425 -2.58 13.67 0.84
N SER A 426 -2.37 13.40 2.14
CA SER A 426 -2.55 12.04 2.70
C SER A 426 -4.01 11.60 2.67
N ALA A 427 -4.26 10.32 2.39
CA ALA A 427 -5.58 9.69 2.48
C ALA A 427 -6.02 9.47 3.95
N GLY A 428 -7.32 9.16 4.15
CA GLY A 428 -7.88 8.85 5.46
C GLY A 428 -8.26 10.08 6.30
N PHE A 429 -8.17 11.28 5.72
CA PHE A 429 -8.53 12.56 6.36
C PHE A 429 -9.64 13.30 5.61
N GLY A 430 -10.33 12.60 4.73
CA GLY A 430 -11.42 13.11 3.93
C GLY A 430 -11.02 13.65 2.56
N LYS A 431 -12.03 13.87 1.71
CA LYS A 431 -11.90 14.29 0.31
C LYS A 431 -11.14 15.60 0.15
N THR A 432 -11.47 16.60 0.98
CA THR A 432 -10.80 17.91 0.91
C THR A 432 -9.31 17.80 1.21
N PHE A 433 -8.94 17.02 2.22
CA PHE A 433 -7.55 16.92 2.66
C PHE A 433 -6.66 16.24 1.62
N VAL A 434 -7.15 15.19 0.94
CA VAL A 434 -6.39 14.44 -0.05
C VAL A 434 -6.04 15.28 -1.29
N HIS A 435 -6.85 16.29 -1.62
CA HIS A 435 -6.61 17.18 -2.77
C HIS A 435 -5.84 18.48 -2.43
N LEU A 436 -5.34 18.62 -1.19
CA LEU A 436 -4.60 19.83 -0.78
C LEU A 436 -3.17 19.91 -1.33
N ASP A 437 -2.72 18.92 -2.07
CA ASP A 437 -1.39 18.92 -2.68
C ASP A 437 -1.39 18.66 -4.19
N ASP A 438 -2.56 18.65 -4.85
CA ASP A 438 -2.69 18.46 -6.29
C ASP A 438 -1.93 19.54 -7.08
N GLY A 439 -1.11 19.14 -8.03
CA GLY A 439 -0.40 20.01 -8.97
C GLY A 439 0.36 21.15 -8.26
N PRO A 440 0.00 22.43 -8.50
CA PRO A 440 0.71 23.57 -7.90
C PRO A 440 0.56 23.67 -6.39
N LEU A 441 -0.44 23.03 -5.78
CA LEU A 441 -0.64 22.99 -4.32
C LEU A 441 0.43 22.16 -3.61
N ARG A 442 1.15 21.30 -4.32
CA ARG A 442 2.24 20.46 -3.79
C ARG A 442 3.30 21.21 -3.01
N VAL A 443 3.55 22.45 -3.35
CA VAL A 443 4.43 23.34 -2.56
C VAL A 443 3.98 23.44 -1.09
N GLY A 444 2.67 23.32 -0.82
CA GLY A 444 2.11 23.26 0.53
C GLY A 444 2.57 22.01 1.28
N ALA A 445 2.49 20.82 0.66
CA ALA A 445 2.96 19.57 1.25
C ALA A 445 4.47 19.62 1.54
N VAL A 446 5.28 20.18 0.63
CA VAL A 446 6.72 20.38 0.88
C VAL A 446 6.96 21.30 2.08
N ARG A 447 6.15 22.36 2.27
CA ARG A 447 6.26 23.25 3.43
C ARG A 447 5.86 22.57 4.74
N ASP A 448 4.97 21.57 4.70
CA ASP A 448 4.59 20.81 5.90
C ASP A 448 5.78 20.06 6.52
N ILE A 449 6.86 19.80 5.74
CA ILE A 449 8.13 19.29 6.26
C ILE A 449 8.68 20.18 7.39
N LEU A 450 8.66 21.52 7.19
CA LEU A 450 9.10 22.47 8.23
C LEU A 450 8.17 22.44 9.45
N SER A 451 6.88 22.20 9.26
CA SER A 451 5.95 22.08 10.39
C SER A 451 6.26 20.84 11.24
N CYS A 452 6.67 19.72 10.57
CA CYS A 452 7.14 18.52 11.25
C CYS A 452 8.46 18.76 12.03
N VAL A 453 9.43 19.45 11.39
CA VAL A 453 10.67 19.86 12.06
C VAL A 453 10.38 20.78 13.26
N GLY A 454 9.51 21.76 13.06
CA GLY A 454 9.09 22.71 14.11
C GLY A 454 8.41 22.01 15.30
N TYR A 455 7.54 21.04 15.02
CA TYR A 455 6.93 20.22 16.08
C TYR A 455 7.99 19.42 16.84
N ALA A 456 8.84 18.66 16.13
CA ALA A 456 9.84 17.80 16.75
C ALA A 456 10.86 18.57 17.61
N THR A 457 11.28 19.75 17.16
CA THR A 457 12.21 20.63 17.90
C THR A 457 11.53 21.40 19.01
N GLY A 458 10.34 21.96 18.76
CA GLY A 458 9.56 22.73 19.72
C GLY A 458 9.11 21.92 20.94
N THR A 459 8.85 20.62 20.75
CA THR A 459 8.53 19.67 21.84
C THR A 459 9.77 19.02 22.47
N SER A 460 10.98 19.47 22.09
CA SER A 460 12.25 18.91 22.54
C SER A 460 12.40 17.42 22.29
N ILE A 461 11.75 16.87 21.28
CA ILE A 461 11.99 15.49 20.80
C ILE A 461 13.30 15.47 20.03
N ALA A 462 13.43 16.31 19.00
CA ALA A 462 14.59 16.36 18.13
C ALA A 462 15.64 17.39 18.58
N ASP A 463 16.92 16.99 18.59
CA ASP A 463 18.05 17.95 18.54
C ASP A 463 18.10 18.54 17.13
N PRO A 464 18.00 19.86 16.94
CA PRO A 464 17.98 20.50 15.62
C PRO A 464 19.17 20.15 14.72
N ARG A 465 20.30 19.72 15.31
CA ARG A 465 21.51 19.32 14.57
C ARG A 465 21.56 17.84 14.22
N ARG A 466 20.55 17.06 14.66
CA ARG A 466 20.52 15.61 14.59
C ARG A 466 19.19 15.12 14.02
N ILE A 467 18.70 15.84 13.00
CA ILE A 467 17.47 15.48 12.28
C ILE A 467 17.85 14.82 10.97
N GLY A 468 17.28 13.65 10.71
CA GLY A 468 17.31 12.97 9.43
C GLY A 468 15.96 13.03 8.74
N ILE A 469 15.94 12.77 7.43
CA ILE A 469 14.73 12.66 6.62
C ILE A 469 14.81 11.42 5.74
N MET A 470 13.72 10.67 5.63
CA MET A 470 13.65 9.51 4.75
C MET A 470 12.23 9.29 4.20
N GLY A 471 12.13 8.52 3.14
CA GLY A 471 10.88 8.06 2.59
C GLY A 471 11.04 7.29 1.30
N GLY A 472 9.96 6.63 0.86
CA GLY A 472 9.94 5.85 -0.37
C GLY A 472 8.95 6.42 -1.39
N SER A 473 9.26 6.27 -2.69
CA SER A 473 8.38 6.73 -3.77
C SER A 473 8.11 8.24 -3.66
N TYR A 474 6.85 8.65 -3.50
CA TYR A 474 6.53 10.04 -3.16
C TYR A 474 7.21 10.49 -1.86
N GLY A 475 7.37 9.63 -0.85
CA GLY A 475 8.14 9.94 0.36
C GLY A 475 9.64 10.19 0.05
N GLY A 476 10.20 9.53 -0.96
CA GLY A 476 11.53 9.82 -1.51
C GLY A 476 11.58 11.19 -2.18
N TYR A 477 10.54 11.56 -2.94
CA TYR A 477 10.36 12.94 -3.43
C TYR A 477 10.37 13.94 -2.26
N MET A 478 9.57 13.71 -1.20
CA MET A 478 9.53 14.56 -0.02
C MET A 478 10.90 14.65 0.67
N THR A 479 11.65 13.54 0.72
CA THR A 479 13.03 13.50 1.22
C THR A 479 13.93 14.45 0.43
N MET A 480 13.97 14.30 -0.89
CA MET A 480 14.84 15.13 -1.72
C MET A 480 14.35 16.58 -1.82
N ALA A 481 13.05 16.82 -1.80
CA ALA A 481 12.48 18.17 -1.68
C ALA A 481 12.89 18.82 -0.35
N GLY A 482 12.83 18.09 0.76
CA GLY A 482 13.30 18.56 2.06
C GLY A 482 14.78 18.96 2.04
N LEU A 483 15.64 18.09 1.48
CA LEU A 483 17.09 18.35 1.39
C LEU A 483 17.45 19.53 0.47
N THR A 484 16.65 19.80 -0.56
CA THR A 484 16.90 20.90 -1.50
C THR A 484 16.27 22.22 -1.05
N GLU A 485 15.08 22.19 -0.45
CA GLU A 485 14.39 23.42 -0.04
C GLU A 485 14.83 23.89 1.36
N PHE A 486 15.19 22.96 2.24
CA PHE A 486 15.57 23.21 3.65
C PHE A 486 16.91 22.58 4.01
N PRO A 487 18.01 22.93 3.30
CA PRO A 487 19.29 22.23 3.42
C PRO A 487 19.95 22.36 4.80
N SER A 488 19.56 23.34 5.61
CA SER A 488 20.10 23.56 6.97
C SER A 488 19.41 22.75 8.05
N ASP A 489 18.25 22.15 7.74
CA ASP A 489 17.42 21.49 8.74
C ASP A 489 17.73 19.99 8.89
N PHE A 490 18.51 19.43 7.97
CA PHE A 490 18.80 18.00 7.94
C PHE A 490 20.29 17.70 7.94
N ALA A 491 20.71 16.76 8.79
CA ALA A 491 22.07 16.25 8.83
C ALA A 491 22.29 15.09 7.84
N ALA A 492 21.26 14.31 7.56
CA ALA A 492 21.29 13.17 6.64
C ALA A 492 19.94 12.90 6.01
N GLY A 493 19.93 12.33 4.79
CA GLY A 493 18.76 11.81 4.12
C GLY A 493 18.91 10.35 3.68
N ALA A 494 17.78 9.64 3.53
CA ALA A 494 17.71 8.33 2.88
C ALA A 494 16.52 8.30 1.90
N ASP A 495 16.84 8.29 0.63
CA ASP A 495 15.91 8.26 -0.49
C ASP A 495 15.72 6.82 -0.97
N TYR A 496 14.51 6.32 -0.84
CA TYR A 496 14.10 5.01 -1.33
C TYR A 496 13.30 5.20 -2.62
N PHE A 497 13.91 4.88 -3.76
CA PHE A 497 13.25 4.92 -5.08
C PHE A 497 12.35 6.16 -5.27
N GLY A 498 12.85 7.35 -4.90
CA GLY A 498 12.08 8.59 -4.95
C GLY A 498 12.04 9.24 -6.33
N ILE A 499 10.96 9.99 -6.59
CA ILE A 499 10.85 10.84 -7.78
C ILE A 499 11.68 12.09 -7.52
N VAL A 500 12.60 12.43 -8.44
CA VAL A 500 13.47 13.61 -8.28
C VAL A 500 13.41 14.55 -9.45
N ASN A 501 12.92 14.05 -10.58
CA ASN A 501 12.77 14.80 -11.83
C ASN A 501 11.47 14.37 -12.51
N PHE A 502 10.42 15.15 -12.38
CA PHE A 502 9.13 14.84 -12.99
C PHE A 502 9.19 14.74 -14.52
N GLU A 503 10.15 15.42 -15.19
CA GLU A 503 10.31 15.30 -16.64
C GLU A 503 10.77 13.88 -17.01
N THR A 504 11.77 13.31 -16.31
CA THR A 504 12.25 11.94 -16.57
C THR A 504 11.32 10.88 -16.00
N PHE A 505 10.66 11.15 -14.87
CA PHE A 505 9.62 10.27 -14.35
C PHE A 505 8.51 10.02 -15.39
N PHE A 506 7.88 11.06 -15.93
CA PHE A 506 6.83 10.93 -16.95
C PHE A 506 7.33 10.30 -18.26
N ALA A 507 8.62 10.49 -18.60
CA ALA A 507 9.20 9.92 -19.81
C ALA A 507 9.52 8.44 -19.73
N HIS A 508 9.70 7.88 -18.52
CA HIS A 508 10.24 6.53 -18.35
C HIS A 508 9.41 5.61 -17.45
N CYS A 509 8.42 6.13 -16.68
CA CYS A 509 7.49 5.26 -15.94
C CYS A 509 6.52 4.55 -16.89
N GLU A 510 5.77 3.59 -16.37
CA GLU A 510 4.73 2.90 -17.14
C GLU A 510 3.75 3.92 -17.78
N PRO A 511 3.44 3.80 -19.08
CA PRO A 511 2.60 4.79 -19.77
C PRO A 511 1.20 4.98 -19.16
N TRP A 512 0.58 3.93 -18.63
CA TRP A 512 -0.70 4.03 -17.95
C TRP A 512 -0.56 4.81 -16.63
N MET A 513 0.54 4.61 -15.89
CA MET A 513 0.85 5.35 -14.67
C MET A 513 1.05 6.84 -14.97
N ALA A 514 1.80 7.15 -16.03
CA ALA A 514 1.96 8.53 -16.49
C ALA A 514 0.61 9.19 -16.81
N ALA A 515 -0.28 8.46 -17.51
CA ALA A 515 -1.58 8.98 -17.90
C ALA A 515 -2.45 9.39 -16.70
N ILE A 516 -2.58 8.52 -15.70
CA ILE A 516 -3.43 8.78 -14.52
C ILE A 516 -2.80 9.78 -13.53
N SER A 517 -1.48 10.01 -13.58
CA SER A 517 -0.76 10.85 -12.62
C SER A 517 -0.71 12.34 -13.00
N LYS A 518 -1.21 12.73 -14.18
CA LYS A 518 -1.17 14.12 -14.67
C LYS A 518 -1.93 15.10 -13.76
N VAL A 519 -3.07 14.69 -13.21
CA VAL A 519 -3.87 15.55 -12.32
C VAL A 519 -3.12 15.81 -11.02
N GLU A 520 -2.47 14.78 -10.52
CA GLU A 520 -1.74 14.79 -9.26
C GLU A 520 -0.47 15.65 -9.29
N TYR A 521 0.35 15.50 -10.33
CA TYR A 521 1.65 16.18 -10.42
C TYR A 521 1.67 17.38 -11.38
N GLY A 522 0.83 17.38 -12.39
CA GLY A 522 0.82 18.30 -13.51
C GLY A 522 1.04 17.61 -14.85
N ASP A 523 0.54 18.22 -15.92
CA ASP A 523 0.67 17.67 -17.28
C ASP A 523 2.03 18.07 -17.91
N PRO A 524 2.88 17.11 -18.30
CA PRO A 524 4.20 17.39 -18.88
C PRO A 524 4.14 18.14 -20.21
N GLU A 525 3.01 18.10 -20.93
CA GLU A 525 2.83 18.83 -22.19
C GLU A 525 2.49 20.31 -21.97
N THR A 526 1.71 20.63 -20.93
CA THR A 526 1.15 21.98 -20.73
C THR A 526 1.70 22.69 -19.49
N GLN A 527 2.28 21.96 -18.51
CA GLN A 527 2.71 22.47 -17.20
C GLN A 527 4.19 22.18 -16.91
N ARG A 528 5.03 22.18 -17.93
CA ARG A 528 6.46 21.86 -17.81
C ARG A 528 7.20 22.69 -16.77
N ASP A 529 6.93 24.00 -16.71
CA ASP A 529 7.60 24.89 -15.76
C ASP A 529 7.21 24.57 -14.31
N LEU A 530 5.96 24.14 -14.06
CA LEU A 530 5.52 23.63 -12.77
C LEU A 530 6.33 22.39 -12.40
N LEU A 531 6.37 21.39 -13.27
CA LEU A 531 7.09 20.13 -13.03
C LEU A 531 8.57 20.37 -12.76
N ARG A 532 9.23 21.26 -13.51
CA ARG A 532 10.62 21.67 -13.25
C ARG A 532 10.78 22.36 -11.90
N GLY A 533 9.85 23.25 -11.56
CA GLY A 533 9.85 23.97 -10.29
C GLY A 533 9.68 23.04 -9.08
N LEU A 534 8.91 21.95 -9.24
CA LEU A 534 8.71 20.92 -8.21
C LEU A 534 9.85 19.90 -8.13
N SER A 535 10.64 19.72 -9.21
CA SER A 535 11.67 18.67 -9.30
C SER A 535 12.93 19.02 -8.48
N PRO A 536 13.29 18.22 -7.46
CA PRO A 536 14.48 18.44 -6.63
C PRO A 536 15.79 18.49 -7.41
N ILE A 537 15.89 17.75 -8.53
CA ILE A 537 17.13 17.68 -9.33
C ILE A 537 17.59 19.06 -9.82
N HIS A 538 16.67 19.99 -10.09
CA HIS A 538 16.99 21.34 -10.55
C HIS A 538 17.46 22.27 -9.43
N LYS A 539 17.44 21.80 -8.18
CA LYS A 539 17.90 22.51 -6.97
C LYS A 539 18.94 21.68 -6.18
N ILE A 540 19.46 20.65 -6.81
CA ILE A 540 20.38 19.68 -6.18
C ILE A 540 21.67 20.34 -5.68
N ASP A 541 22.03 21.51 -6.23
CA ASP A 541 23.14 22.34 -5.79
C ASP A 541 23.00 22.85 -4.36
N ARG A 542 21.84 22.85 -3.77
CA ARG A 542 21.59 23.25 -2.40
C ARG A 542 21.84 22.12 -1.38
N VAL A 543 21.84 20.85 -1.81
CA VAL A 543 22.01 19.72 -0.89
C VAL A 543 23.41 19.72 -0.29
N THR A 544 23.46 19.74 1.04
CA THR A 544 24.67 19.64 1.86
C THR A 544 24.68 18.40 2.76
N ALA A 545 23.52 17.85 3.06
CA ALA A 545 23.33 16.68 3.89
C ALA A 545 23.86 15.40 3.22
N ALA A 546 24.45 14.52 4.02
CA ALA A 546 24.82 13.19 3.55
C ALA A 546 23.57 12.41 3.10
N THR A 547 23.60 11.79 1.92
CA THR A 547 22.43 11.17 1.30
C THR A 547 22.68 9.69 0.97
N LEU A 548 21.84 8.81 1.48
CA LEU A 548 21.76 7.40 1.09
C LEU A 548 20.67 7.26 0.02
N VAL A 549 20.96 6.57 -1.08
CA VAL A 549 19.99 6.30 -2.15
C VAL A 549 19.87 4.79 -2.34
N LEU A 550 18.64 4.27 -2.26
CA LEU A 550 18.34 2.85 -2.43
C LEU A 550 17.32 2.67 -3.53
N HIS A 551 17.58 1.77 -4.51
CA HIS A 551 16.67 1.57 -5.65
C HIS A 551 16.69 0.13 -6.15
N GLY A 552 15.55 -0.35 -6.67
CA GLY A 552 15.46 -1.61 -7.41
C GLY A 552 15.73 -1.39 -8.89
N ALA A 553 16.56 -2.24 -9.50
CA ALA A 553 16.92 -2.08 -10.92
C ALA A 553 15.74 -2.32 -11.88
N ASN A 554 14.73 -3.07 -11.43
CA ASN A 554 13.53 -3.41 -12.22
C ASN A 554 12.31 -2.53 -11.86
N ASP A 555 12.55 -1.37 -11.25
CA ASP A 555 11.47 -0.46 -10.88
C ASP A 555 10.87 0.20 -12.12
N THR A 556 9.64 -0.18 -12.45
CA THR A 556 8.85 0.37 -13.56
C THR A 556 7.85 1.43 -13.11
N ASN A 557 7.72 1.64 -11.79
CA ASN A 557 6.90 2.70 -11.22
C ASN A 557 7.68 4.02 -11.15
N VAL A 558 8.81 4.02 -10.41
CA VAL A 558 9.77 5.12 -10.38
C VAL A 558 11.06 4.62 -11.02
N PRO A 559 11.36 5.01 -12.26
CA PRO A 559 12.48 4.45 -13.01
C PRO A 559 13.84 4.71 -12.33
N VAL A 560 14.75 3.75 -12.42
CA VAL A 560 16.09 3.80 -11.79
C VAL A 560 16.91 5.03 -12.17
N VAL A 561 16.62 5.65 -13.33
CA VAL A 561 17.25 6.90 -13.79
C VAL A 561 17.05 8.05 -12.78
N GLU A 562 15.98 8.02 -11.98
CA GLU A 562 15.74 9.00 -10.92
C GLU A 562 16.87 8.96 -9.86
N ALA A 563 17.22 7.77 -9.37
CA ALA A 563 18.33 7.58 -8.45
C ALA A 563 19.71 7.91 -9.08
N GLU A 564 19.93 7.49 -10.34
CA GLU A 564 21.20 7.71 -11.03
C GLU A 564 21.51 9.19 -11.21
N GLN A 565 20.53 10.03 -11.52
CA GLN A 565 20.67 11.48 -11.65
C GLN A 565 21.15 12.13 -10.34
N ILE A 566 20.51 11.76 -9.21
CA ILE A 566 20.90 12.28 -7.88
C ILE A 566 22.32 11.87 -7.55
N VAL A 567 22.61 10.57 -7.64
CA VAL A 567 23.92 10.01 -7.27
C VAL A 567 25.03 10.66 -8.08
N ALA A 568 24.85 10.81 -9.41
CA ALA A 568 25.81 11.47 -10.27
C ALA A 568 26.04 12.94 -9.86
N SER A 569 24.95 13.67 -9.60
CA SER A 569 24.99 15.09 -9.23
C SER A 569 25.67 15.32 -7.87
N LEU A 570 25.34 14.52 -6.86
CA LEU A 570 25.92 14.63 -5.53
C LEU A 570 27.42 14.26 -5.53
N ARG A 571 27.82 13.19 -6.24
CA ARG A 571 29.22 12.80 -6.41
C ARG A 571 30.06 13.89 -7.07
N ALA A 572 29.53 14.50 -8.15
CA ALA A 572 30.24 15.58 -8.86
C ALA A 572 30.52 16.81 -7.97
N ARG A 573 29.77 16.97 -6.88
CA ARG A 573 29.86 18.07 -5.92
C ARG A 573 30.56 17.69 -4.61
N ASN A 574 31.06 16.46 -4.51
CA ASN A 574 31.66 15.90 -3.30
C ASN A 574 30.74 15.92 -2.06
N VAL A 575 29.41 15.88 -2.26
CA VAL A 575 28.46 15.62 -1.18
C VAL A 575 28.54 14.14 -0.83
N PRO A 576 28.63 13.76 0.47
CA PRO A 576 28.65 12.36 0.85
C PRO A 576 27.40 11.63 0.36
N VAL A 577 27.56 10.65 -0.52
CA VAL A 577 26.48 9.86 -1.08
C VAL A 577 26.84 8.38 -1.14
N GLU A 578 25.94 7.53 -0.68
CA GLU A 578 26.00 6.07 -0.84
C GLU A 578 24.84 5.64 -1.73
N TYR A 579 25.11 4.71 -2.65
CA TYR A 579 24.11 4.17 -3.57
C TYR A 579 24.04 2.65 -3.46
N VAL A 580 22.86 2.14 -3.12
CA VAL A 580 22.58 0.70 -3.02
C VAL A 580 21.56 0.35 -4.09
N LEU A 581 22.02 -0.31 -5.16
CA LEU A 581 21.17 -0.82 -6.24
C LEU A 581 20.88 -2.31 -6.03
N PHE A 582 19.62 -2.68 -6.03
CA PHE A 582 19.18 -4.07 -5.92
C PHE A 582 18.80 -4.61 -7.31
N PRO A 583 19.61 -5.49 -7.91
CA PRO A 583 19.46 -5.89 -9.33
C PRO A 583 18.22 -6.77 -9.58
N ASP A 584 17.63 -7.33 -8.54
CA ASP A 584 16.52 -8.27 -8.58
C ASP A 584 15.27 -7.80 -7.82
N GLU A 585 15.16 -6.48 -7.57
CA GLU A 585 14.00 -5.83 -6.97
C GLU A 585 13.42 -4.76 -7.91
N GLY A 586 12.13 -4.46 -7.69
CA GLY A 586 11.40 -3.37 -8.34
C GLY A 586 11.11 -2.24 -7.36
N HIS A 587 9.82 -1.82 -7.29
CA HIS A 587 9.37 -0.72 -6.43
C HIS A 587 9.13 -1.20 -4.99
N GLY A 588 10.21 -1.60 -4.33
CA GLY A 588 10.21 -2.15 -2.97
C GLY A 588 11.22 -3.29 -2.83
N PHE A 589 11.59 -3.62 -1.59
CA PHE A 589 12.55 -4.67 -1.28
C PHE A 589 11.82 -5.81 -0.57
N VAL A 590 11.38 -6.81 -1.34
CA VAL A 590 10.54 -7.90 -0.84
C VAL A 590 11.31 -9.18 -0.52
N LYS A 591 12.48 -9.38 -1.14
CA LYS A 591 13.34 -10.53 -0.85
C LYS A 591 14.06 -10.32 0.49
N GLU A 592 14.03 -11.32 1.36
CA GLU A 592 14.57 -11.24 2.73
C GLU A 592 15.98 -10.65 2.78
N ARG A 593 16.90 -11.14 1.93
CA ARG A 593 18.29 -10.66 1.90
C ARG A 593 18.38 -9.16 1.59
N ASN A 594 17.55 -8.66 0.68
CA ASN A 594 17.56 -7.27 0.25
C ASN A 594 16.93 -6.37 1.31
N ARG A 595 15.85 -6.82 1.98
CA ARG A 595 15.28 -6.12 3.16
C ARG A 595 16.30 -5.94 4.27
N ILE A 596 17.07 -6.99 4.58
CA ILE A 596 18.13 -6.95 5.60
C ILE A 596 19.19 -5.94 5.19
N GLN A 597 19.70 -6.00 3.95
CA GLN A 597 20.74 -5.10 3.46
C GLN A 597 20.26 -3.64 3.48
N ALA A 598 19.05 -3.35 3.02
CA ALA A 598 18.48 -2.00 3.02
C ALA A 598 18.33 -1.46 4.44
N ALA A 599 17.83 -2.26 5.38
CA ALA A 599 17.69 -1.87 6.77
C ALA A 599 19.03 -1.61 7.45
N GLN A 600 20.02 -2.48 7.24
CA GLN A 600 21.39 -2.29 7.77
C GLN A 600 22.03 -1.01 7.24
N ALA A 601 21.98 -0.79 5.91
CA ALA A 601 22.51 0.42 5.29
C ALA A 601 21.87 1.68 5.88
N THR A 602 20.55 1.69 6.05
CA THR A 602 19.81 2.85 6.57
C THR A 602 20.11 3.13 8.04
N VAL A 603 20.09 2.11 8.89
CA VAL A 603 20.39 2.28 10.31
C VAL A 603 21.83 2.70 10.54
N ASP A 604 22.77 2.14 9.78
CA ASP A 604 24.19 2.53 9.85
C ASP A 604 24.39 3.97 9.36
N TRP A 605 23.70 4.36 8.28
CA TRP A 605 23.73 5.72 7.74
C TRP A 605 23.29 6.75 8.78
N PHE A 606 22.08 6.59 9.31
CA PHE A 606 21.56 7.52 10.32
C PHE A 606 22.35 7.46 11.63
N SER A 607 22.83 6.28 12.06
CA SER A 607 23.69 6.16 13.24
C SER A 607 25.00 6.92 13.06
N LYS A 608 25.60 6.90 11.88
CA LYS A 608 26.83 7.61 11.55
C LYS A 608 26.66 9.13 11.62
N TYR A 609 25.59 9.66 11.05
CA TYR A 609 25.41 11.09 10.88
C TYR A 609 24.60 11.76 11.99
N LEU A 610 23.74 11.01 12.71
CA LEU A 610 22.90 11.57 13.77
C LEU A 610 23.41 11.27 15.19
N ASN A 611 24.20 10.18 15.41
CA ASN A 611 24.69 9.80 16.75
C ASN A 611 26.07 10.35 17.09
N SER A 612 26.80 10.96 16.14
CA SER A 612 28.07 11.60 16.42
C SER A 612 27.86 12.86 17.28
N LYS A 613 28.33 12.84 18.54
CA LYS A 613 28.27 13.98 19.46
C LYS A 613 29.27 15.10 19.08
N THR A 614 30.00 14.98 17.98
CA THR A 614 31.05 15.93 17.57
C THR A 614 30.56 16.69 16.33
N PRO A 615 30.44 18.04 16.39
CA PRO A 615 30.20 18.83 15.18
C PRO A 615 31.48 18.82 14.35
N GLY A 616 31.41 18.32 13.12
CA GLY A 616 32.34 18.66 12.05
C GLY A 616 33.79 18.27 12.24
N ALA A 617 34.12 17.05 11.85
CA ALA A 617 35.41 16.74 11.26
C ALA A 617 35.19 16.20 9.84
N LEU A 618 34.72 17.04 8.96
CA LEU A 618 34.89 16.88 7.51
C LEU A 618 36.13 17.73 7.15
N GLN A 619 37.32 17.11 7.22
CA GLN A 619 38.51 17.52 6.47
C GLN A 619 38.59 16.70 5.19
#